data_3c8e79e8f97020432c0e56ef4c6ebdc5
#
_entry.id   3c8e79e8f97020432c0e56ef4c6ebdc5
#
_cell.length_a   1.000
_cell.length_b   1.000
_cell.length_c   1.000
_cell.angle_alpha   90.00
_cell.angle_beta   90.00
_cell.angle_gamma   90.00
#
_symmetry.space_group_name_H-M   'P 1'
#
loop_
_entity.id
_entity.type
_entity.pdbx_description
1 polymer ?
#
loop_
_entity_poly.entity_id
_entity_poly.type
_entity_poly.pdbx_seq_one_letter_code
_entity_poly.pdbx_strand_id
1 'polypeptide(L)'
;MYYSLAGSIPPHINSVAIPIVENQTAEFGMSESVTENLLARFNEENILRVTDEESAVSVLNGTIVRVTDAPYTFTQQEAVTEYRFTVHMKIEWIDLSNDEILIQKNFSGWGAYGLSGDISSDGIDNDGDGLIDSEDNDEFGDPREFATKVAVNKIAEDVLNEIMTSW
;
A
#
# COMPACT_ATOMS: atom_id res chain seq x y z
N MET A 1 10.43 -34.53 -3.72
CA MET A 1 9.26 -33.61 -3.86
C MET A 1 9.20 -32.72 -2.64
N TYR A 2 9.26 -31.42 -2.87
CA TYR A 2 9.22 -30.48 -1.77
C TYR A 2 7.82 -29.95 -1.62
N TYR A 3 7.24 -30.18 -0.49
CA TYR A 3 6.00 -29.53 -0.16
C TYR A 3 6.33 -28.17 0.46
N SER A 4 6.14 -27.14 -0.31
CA SER A 4 6.16 -25.83 0.26
C SER A 4 4.79 -25.58 0.86
N LEU A 5 4.75 -25.40 2.15
CA LEU A 5 3.51 -25.13 2.88
C LEU A 5 2.99 -23.70 2.66
N ALA A 6 3.79 -22.86 2.10
CA ALA A 6 3.36 -21.56 1.63
C ALA A 6 3.73 -21.54 0.16
N GLY A 7 2.77 -21.38 -0.72
CA GLY A 7 3.01 -21.35 -2.15
C GLY A 7 4.41 -20.83 -2.43
N SER A 8 5.24 -21.65 -2.96
CA SER A 8 6.65 -21.31 -3.07
C SER A 8 6.85 -20.39 -4.25
N ILE A 9 7.43 -19.24 -3.98
CA ILE A 9 8.05 -18.42 -5.00
C ILE A 9 8.99 -19.32 -5.81
N PRO A 10 8.99 -19.25 -7.14
CA PRO A 10 9.96 -20.01 -7.94
C PRO A 10 11.38 -19.82 -7.39
N PRO A 11 12.16 -20.89 -7.19
CA PRO A 11 13.43 -20.80 -6.45
C PRO A 11 14.45 -19.84 -7.04
N HIS A 12 14.38 -19.56 -8.34
CA HIS A 12 15.29 -18.63 -8.99
C HIS A 12 14.95 -17.16 -8.75
N ILE A 13 13.77 -16.88 -8.20
CA ILE A 13 13.32 -15.51 -7.94
C ILE A 13 13.56 -15.20 -6.46
N ASN A 14 14.66 -14.51 -6.21
CA ASN A 14 15.08 -14.15 -4.85
C ASN A 14 15.14 -12.63 -4.62
N SER A 15 14.92 -11.86 -5.67
CA SER A 15 14.98 -10.40 -5.60
C SER A 15 13.92 -9.76 -6.47
N VAL A 16 13.57 -8.55 -6.13
CA VAL A 16 12.56 -7.76 -6.84
C VAL A 16 12.99 -6.30 -6.89
N ALA A 17 12.78 -5.67 -8.04
CA ALA A 17 12.86 -4.22 -8.15
C ALA A 17 11.44 -3.66 -8.14
N ILE A 18 11.25 -2.56 -7.46
CA ILE A 18 9.97 -1.85 -7.41
C ILE A 18 10.20 -0.44 -7.93
N PRO A 19 10.06 -0.22 -9.26
CA PRO A 19 10.18 1.11 -9.82
C PRO A 19 9.08 2.04 -9.29
N ILE A 20 9.26 3.32 -9.51
CA ILE A 20 8.26 4.29 -9.08
C ILE A 20 6.91 3.94 -9.72
N VAL A 21 5.87 3.98 -8.90
CA VAL A 21 4.51 3.64 -9.31
C VAL A 21 3.99 4.71 -10.25
N GLU A 22 3.36 4.30 -11.34
CA GLU A 22 2.70 5.21 -12.26
C GLU A 22 1.37 5.66 -11.66
N ASN A 23 1.04 6.94 -11.79
CA ASN A 23 -0.20 7.51 -11.29
C ASN A 23 -1.03 8.04 -12.45
N GLN A 24 -2.13 7.38 -12.75
CA GLN A 24 -3.07 7.79 -13.80
C GLN A 24 -4.20 8.67 -13.28
N THR A 25 -4.16 9.05 -12.01
CA THR A 25 -5.19 9.85 -11.38
C THR A 25 -4.77 11.32 -11.28
N ALA A 26 -5.72 12.16 -10.89
CA ALA A 26 -5.44 13.57 -10.63
C ALA A 26 -4.89 13.84 -9.21
N GLU A 27 -4.75 12.80 -8.39
CA GLU A 27 -4.25 12.95 -7.03
C GLU A 27 -2.75 13.18 -7.03
N PHE A 28 -2.34 14.34 -6.55
CA PHE A 28 -0.95 14.76 -6.53
C PHE A 28 -0.14 13.99 -5.49
N GLY A 29 1.10 13.66 -5.82
CA GLY A 29 2.02 13.05 -4.86
C GLY A 29 1.81 11.57 -4.60
N MET A 30 0.86 10.93 -5.26
CA MET A 30 0.53 9.53 -5.02
C MET A 30 1.63 8.58 -5.46
N SER A 31 2.33 8.88 -6.54
CA SER A 31 3.40 8.00 -7.06
C SER A 31 4.48 7.76 -5.99
N GLU A 32 4.98 8.83 -5.41
CA GLU A 32 6.04 8.76 -4.41
C GLU A 32 5.54 8.10 -3.13
N SER A 33 4.38 8.50 -2.64
CA SER A 33 3.82 7.98 -1.41
C SER A 33 3.54 6.49 -1.50
N VAL A 34 2.92 6.05 -2.58
CA VAL A 34 2.60 4.64 -2.79
C VAL A 34 3.87 3.82 -2.95
N THR A 35 4.84 4.32 -3.72
CA THR A 35 6.11 3.64 -3.93
C THR A 35 6.85 3.44 -2.61
N GLU A 36 6.95 4.49 -1.79
CA GLU A 36 7.59 4.41 -0.49
C GLU A 36 6.92 3.39 0.43
N ASN A 37 5.60 3.37 0.46
CA ASN A 37 4.85 2.42 1.28
C ASN A 37 5.05 0.97 0.80
N LEU A 38 5.05 0.74 -0.51
CA LEU A 38 5.32 -0.57 -1.07
C LEU A 38 6.73 -1.04 -0.71
N LEU A 39 7.73 -0.18 -0.92
CA LEU A 39 9.12 -0.50 -0.60
C LEU A 39 9.29 -0.83 0.88
N ALA A 40 8.72 -0.01 1.75
CA ALA A 40 8.80 -0.21 3.19
C ALA A 40 8.19 -1.55 3.59
N ARG A 41 7.05 -1.89 3.05
CA ARG A 41 6.35 -3.14 3.38
C ARG A 41 7.11 -4.36 2.87
N PHE A 42 7.63 -4.31 1.65
CA PHE A 42 8.41 -5.40 1.09
C PHE A 42 9.70 -5.61 1.86
N ASN A 43 10.37 -4.55 2.26
CA ASN A 43 11.58 -4.64 3.10
C ASN A 43 11.27 -5.20 4.48
N GLU A 44 10.15 -4.80 5.08
CA GLU A 44 9.74 -5.27 6.39
C GLU A 44 9.43 -6.76 6.41
N GLU A 45 8.72 -7.25 5.40
CA GLU A 45 8.36 -8.66 5.30
C GLU A 45 9.54 -9.55 4.87
N ASN A 46 10.50 -9.00 4.16
CA ASN A 46 11.74 -9.66 3.76
C ASN A 46 11.51 -11.02 3.07
N ILE A 47 10.49 -11.12 2.25
CA ILE A 47 10.18 -12.32 1.47
C ILE A 47 11.05 -12.36 0.22
N LEU A 48 11.18 -11.19 -0.43
CA LEU A 48 12.08 -10.99 -1.57
C LEU A 48 13.02 -9.85 -1.24
N ARG A 49 14.28 -9.98 -1.64
CA ARG A 49 15.24 -8.91 -1.46
C ARG A 49 14.91 -7.77 -2.45
N VAL A 50 14.66 -6.59 -1.93
CA VAL A 50 14.42 -5.41 -2.77
C VAL A 50 15.75 -4.85 -3.24
N THR A 51 15.91 -4.70 -4.54
CA THR A 51 17.13 -4.16 -5.15
C THR A 51 16.78 -3.35 -6.38
N ASP A 52 17.79 -2.80 -7.06
CA ASP A 52 17.57 -1.99 -8.27
C ASP A 52 17.23 -2.88 -9.48
N GLU A 53 16.76 -2.24 -10.54
CA GLU A 53 16.32 -2.96 -11.73
C GLU A 53 17.44 -3.70 -12.45
N GLU A 54 18.68 -3.22 -12.31
CA GLU A 54 19.82 -3.85 -12.97
C GLU A 54 20.22 -5.14 -12.29
N SER A 55 20.01 -5.23 -10.97
CA SER A 55 20.42 -6.36 -10.15
C SER A 55 19.31 -7.35 -9.88
N ALA A 56 18.06 -6.94 -10.02
CA ALA A 56 16.91 -7.77 -9.67
C ALA A 56 16.63 -8.83 -10.73
N VAL A 57 16.16 -9.98 -10.31
CA VAL A 57 15.70 -11.04 -11.23
C VAL A 57 14.20 -10.93 -11.52
N SER A 58 13.49 -10.10 -10.80
CA SER A 58 12.08 -9.81 -11.06
C SER A 58 11.79 -8.33 -10.85
N VAL A 59 10.67 -7.89 -11.40
CA VAL A 59 10.22 -6.50 -11.25
C VAL A 59 8.73 -6.48 -10.90
N LEU A 60 8.36 -5.62 -9.97
CA LEU A 60 6.98 -5.37 -9.59
C LEU A 60 6.60 -3.98 -10.08
N ASN A 61 5.75 -3.93 -11.10
CA ASN A 61 5.26 -2.67 -11.64
C ASN A 61 3.88 -2.37 -11.09
N GLY A 62 3.70 -1.18 -10.56
CA GLY A 62 2.42 -0.72 -10.04
C GLY A 62 1.89 0.47 -10.81
N THR A 63 0.59 0.51 -11.01
CA THR A 63 -0.11 1.64 -11.63
C THR A 63 -1.32 1.97 -10.81
N ILE A 64 -1.44 3.22 -10.35
CA ILE A 64 -2.63 3.70 -9.67
C ILE A 64 -3.63 4.08 -10.76
N VAL A 65 -4.69 3.29 -10.88
CA VAL A 65 -5.66 3.47 -11.98
C VAL A 65 -6.86 4.31 -11.56
N ARG A 66 -7.19 4.32 -10.27
CA ARG A 66 -8.33 5.06 -9.76
C ARG A 66 -8.22 5.29 -8.27
N VAL A 67 -8.69 6.44 -7.84
CA VAL A 67 -8.86 6.77 -6.42
C VAL A 67 -10.30 7.20 -6.23
N THR A 68 -10.96 6.69 -5.21
CA THR A 68 -12.31 7.10 -4.86
C THR A 68 -12.36 7.60 -3.43
N ASP A 69 -13.22 8.57 -3.18
CA ASP A 69 -13.37 9.19 -1.88
C ASP A 69 -14.87 9.33 -1.66
N ALA A 70 -15.44 8.53 -0.79
CA ALA A 70 -16.87 8.41 -0.63
C ALA A 70 -17.30 8.43 0.83
N PRO A 71 -18.48 8.97 1.15
CA PRO A 71 -19.03 8.90 2.50
C PRO A 71 -19.10 7.46 3.01
N TYR A 72 -18.69 7.24 4.25
CA TYR A 72 -18.60 5.91 4.84
C TYR A 72 -19.49 5.76 6.08
N THR A 73 -19.47 6.74 6.99
CA THR A 73 -20.33 6.71 8.17
C THR A 73 -21.13 8.00 8.30
N PHE A 74 -22.28 7.91 8.94
CA PHE A 74 -23.23 9.00 9.06
C PHE A 74 -23.71 9.12 10.49
N THR A 75 -24.09 10.35 10.90
CA THR A 75 -24.81 10.56 12.16
C THR A 75 -26.27 10.15 12.00
N GLN A 76 -27.02 10.17 13.12
CA GLN A 76 -28.46 9.94 13.09
C GLN A 76 -29.21 10.97 12.24
N GLN A 77 -28.62 12.15 12.04
CA GLN A 77 -29.17 13.21 11.19
C GLN A 77 -28.67 13.11 9.75
N GLU A 78 -28.05 12.00 9.40
CA GLU A 78 -27.49 11.74 8.06
C GLU A 78 -26.33 12.68 7.66
N ALA A 79 -25.69 13.34 8.63
CA ALA A 79 -24.47 14.10 8.35
C ALA A 79 -23.28 13.15 8.27
N VAL A 80 -22.41 13.35 7.26
CA VAL A 80 -21.24 12.51 7.05
C VAL A 80 -20.23 12.71 8.18
N THR A 81 -19.79 11.62 8.80
CA THR A 81 -18.77 11.65 9.86
C THR A 81 -17.44 11.10 9.41
N GLU A 82 -17.44 10.17 8.47
CA GLU A 82 -16.21 9.59 7.92
C GLU A 82 -16.33 9.40 6.43
N TYR A 83 -15.17 9.49 5.76
CA TYR A 83 -15.03 9.14 4.34
C TYR A 83 -14.16 7.90 4.21
N ARG A 84 -14.44 7.11 3.19
CA ARG A 84 -13.61 6.00 2.78
C ARG A 84 -12.79 6.42 1.57
N PHE A 85 -11.48 6.40 1.73
CA PHE A 85 -10.53 6.69 0.66
C PHE A 85 -10.01 5.36 0.11
N THR A 86 -10.32 5.07 -1.14
CA THR A 86 -9.96 3.79 -1.76
C THR A 86 -8.97 4.01 -2.88
N VAL A 87 -7.89 3.23 -2.88
CA VAL A 87 -6.88 3.23 -3.94
C VAL A 87 -7.04 1.94 -4.74
N HIS A 88 -7.10 2.07 -6.06
CA HIS A 88 -7.18 0.95 -6.98
C HIS A 88 -5.89 0.92 -7.80
N MET A 89 -5.20 -0.21 -7.77
CA MET A 89 -3.93 -0.38 -8.45
C MET A 89 -3.94 -1.62 -9.34
N LYS A 90 -3.27 -1.50 -10.48
CA LYS A 90 -2.90 -2.65 -11.29
C LYS A 90 -1.47 -3.01 -10.93
N ILE A 91 -1.23 -4.28 -10.63
CA ILE A 91 0.09 -4.79 -10.25
C ILE A 91 0.49 -5.87 -11.25
N GLU A 92 1.72 -5.76 -11.74
CA GLU A 92 2.35 -6.78 -12.58
C GLU A 92 3.67 -7.20 -11.94
N TRP A 93 3.82 -8.48 -11.70
CA TRP A 93 5.08 -9.05 -11.25
C TRP A 93 5.66 -9.90 -12.36
N ILE A 94 6.85 -9.56 -12.81
CA ILE A 94 7.46 -10.12 -14.02
C ILE A 94 8.78 -10.78 -13.66
N ASP A 95 8.96 -12.03 -14.10
CA ASP A 95 10.23 -12.73 -14.03
C ASP A 95 11.11 -12.26 -15.19
N LEU A 96 12.15 -11.50 -14.88
CA LEU A 96 13.04 -10.93 -15.89
C LEU A 96 13.94 -11.97 -16.52
N SER A 97 14.23 -13.07 -15.82
CA SER A 97 15.10 -14.10 -16.38
C SER A 97 14.41 -14.95 -17.45
N ASN A 98 13.10 -15.13 -17.35
CA ASN A 98 12.30 -15.90 -18.32
C ASN A 98 11.36 -15.03 -19.14
N ASP A 99 11.34 -13.72 -18.88
CA ASP A 99 10.42 -12.76 -19.54
C ASP A 99 8.98 -13.23 -19.44
N GLU A 100 8.58 -13.61 -18.23
CA GLU A 100 7.26 -14.17 -17.95
C GLU A 100 6.51 -13.32 -16.94
N ILE A 101 5.23 -13.04 -17.22
CA ILE A 101 4.36 -12.35 -16.27
C ILE A 101 3.86 -13.38 -15.25
N LEU A 102 4.22 -13.18 -13.98
CA LEU A 102 3.85 -14.09 -12.90
C LEU A 102 2.55 -13.70 -12.25
N ILE A 103 2.31 -12.39 -12.08
CA ILE A 103 1.06 -11.85 -11.54
C ILE A 103 0.69 -10.66 -12.41
N GLN A 104 -0.59 -10.61 -12.79
CA GLN A 104 -1.16 -9.44 -13.46
C GLN A 104 -2.58 -9.30 -12.93
N LYS A 105 -2.81 -8.39 -12.00
CA LYS A 105 -4.04 -8.36 -11.24
C LYS A 105 -4.30 -6.97 -10.70
N ASN A 106 -5.59 -6.68 -10.50
CA ASN A 106 -6.00 -5.44 -9.84
C ASN A 106 -6.16 -5.69 -8.35
N PHE A 107 -5.64 -4.75 -7.57
CA PHE A 107 -5.76 -4.76 -6.11
C PHE A 107 -6.40 -3.46 -5.66
N SER A 108 -7.10 -3.50 -4.55
CA SER A 108 -7.64 -2.30 -3.94
C SER A 108 -7.48 -2.36 -2.43
N GLY A 109 -7.31 -1.20 -1.84
CA GLY A 109 -7.27 -1.04 -0.41
C GLY A 109 -7.95 0.27 -0.03
N TRP A 110 -8.42 0.38 1.20
CA TRP A 110 -9.06 1.59 1.64
C TRP A 110 -8.68 1.93 3.07
N GLY A 111 -8.80 3.22 3.39
CA GLY A 111 -8.68 3.73 4.73
C GLY A 111 -9.79 4.75 4.97
N ALA A 112 -10.21 4.88 6.22
CA ALA A 112 -11.22 5.86 6.59
C ALA A 112 -10.57 7.09 7.20
N TYR A 113 -11.17 8.27 7.00
CA TYR A 113 -10.76 9.48 7.68
C TYR A 113 -11.99 10.30 8.06
N GLY A 114 -11.89 11.03 9.19
CA GLY A 114 -12.97 11.85 9.70
C GLY A 114 -12.84 13.31 9.31
N LEU A 115 -13.97 14.00 9.25
CA LEU A 115 -14.01 15.45 9.00
C LEU A 115 -13.83 16.25 10.29
N SER A 116 -14.36 15.73 11.40
CA SER A 116 -14.22 16.33 12.70
C SER A 116 -13.97 15.22 13.71
N GLY A 117 -13.09 15.43 14.65
CA GLY A 117 -12.68 14.37 15.52
C GLY A 117 -11.78 13.38 14.82
N ASP A 118 -10.96 13.89 13.90
CA ASP A 118 -9.90 13.08 13.31
C ASP A 118 -8.88 12.68 14.37
N ILE A 119 -7.93 11.83 13.99
CA ILE A 119 -6.96 11.31 14.95
C ILE A 119 -6.09 12.40 15.55
N SER A 120 -5.98 13.55 14.91
CA SER A 120 -5.18 14.66 15.42
C SER A 120 -5.88 15.47 16.49
N SER A 121 -7.17 15.24 16.74
CA SER A 121 -7.95 16.02 17.70
C SER A 121 -8.47 15.21 18.88
N ASP A 122 -8.08 13.96 19.04
CA ASP A 122 -8.61 13.09 20.09
C ASP A 122 -7.88 13.22 21.43
N GLY A 123 -6.77 13.97 21.49
CA GLY A 123 -5.99 14.13 22.72
C GLY A 123 -5.20 12.89 23.11
N ILE A 124 -5.06 11.93 22.23
CA ILE A 124 -4.32 10.70 22.44
C ILE A 124 -3.02 10.75 21.65
N ASP A 125 -1.95 10.20 22.23
CA ASP A 125 -0.69 10.01 21.53
C ASP A 125 -0.82 8.81 20.59
N ASN A 126 -1.15 9.08 19.33
CA ASN A 126 -1.47 8.03 18.35
C ASN A 126 -0.26 7.32 17.77
N ASP A 127 0.91 7.94 17.79
CA ASP A 127 2.13 7.34 17.25
C ASP A 127 3.10 6.85 18.33
N GLY A 128 2.79 7.10 19.59
CA GLY A 128 3.60 6.63 20.70
C GLY A 128 4.88 7.42 20.94
N ASP A 129 4.98 8.63 20.43
CA ASP A 129 6.19 9.46 20.60
C ASP A 129 6.21 10.24 21.91
N GLY A 130 5.15 10.19 22.70
CA GLY A 130 5.04 10.91 23.96
C GLY A 130 4.43 12.29 23.86
N LEU A 131 4.01 12.70 22.66
CA LEU A 131 3.34 13.98 22.42
C LEU A 131 1.86 13.77 22.20
N ILE A 132 1.06 14.69 22.70
CA ILE A 132 -0.38 14.68 22.40
C ILE A 132 -0.63 15.42 21.08
N ASP A 133 -1.78 15.22 20.49
CA ASP A 133 -2.12 15.73 19.15
C ASP A 133 -1.81 17.21 18.96
N SER A 134 -2.01 18.04 19.97
CA SER A 134 -1.78 19.48 19.85
C SER A 134 -0.29 19.85 19.78
N GLU A 135 0.60 18.92 20.09
CA GLU A 135 2.05 19.15 20.13
C GLU A 135 2.79 18.29 19.10
N ASP A 136 2.12 17.29 18.56
CA ASP A 136 2.72 16.32 17.65
C ASP A 136 2.42 16.70 16.20
N ASN A 137 3.43 17.20 15.51
CA ASN A 137 3.30 17.56 14.11
C ASN A 137 3.19 16.37 13.20
N ASP A 138 3.66 15.20 13.61
CA ASP A 138 3.57 13.99 12.80
C ASP A 138 2.16 13.44 12.74
N GLU A 139 1.37 13.69 13.76
CA GLU A 139 -0.04 13.30 13.78
C GLU A 139 -0.95 14.32 13.08
N PHE A 140 -0.44 15.50 12.79
CA PHE A 140 -1.18 16.55 12.10
C PHE A 140 -1.12 16.44 10.58
N GLY A 141 -0.64 15.33 10.05
CA GLY A 141 -0.70 15.09 8.63
C GLY A 141 -2.15 15.14 8.12
N ASP A 142 -2.29 15.36 6.82
CA ASP A 142 -3.59 15.32 6.17
C ASP A 142 -4.28 13.98 6.51
N PRO A 143 -5.50 13.97 7.05
CA PRO A 143 -6.24 12.72 7.31
C PRO A 143 -6.34 11.81 6.09
N ARG A 144 -6.47 12.38 4.90
CA ARG A 144 -6.46 11.60 3.66
C ARG A 144 -5.11 10.92 3.43
N GLU A 145 -4.02 11.58 3.80
CA GLU A 145 -2.68 10.98 3.69
C GLU A 145 -2.55 9.76 4.59
N PHE A 146 -3.05 9.84 5.80
CA PHE A 146 -3.09 8.69 6.71
C PHE A 146 -3.95 7.57 6.11
N ALA A 147 -5.12 7.89 5.60
CA ALA A 147 -6.00 6.92 4.95
C ALA A 147 -5.33 6.29 3.73
N THR A 148 -4.55 7.07 2.97
CA THR A 148 -3.76 6.57 1.86
C THR A 148 -2.76 5.53 2.32
N LYS A 149 -2.05 5.79 3.41
CA LYS A 149 -1.11 4.84 3.99
C LYS A 149 -1.77 3.52 4.35
N VAL A 150 -2.92 3.58 5.01
CA VAL A 150 -3.69 2.39 5.37
C VAL A 150 -4.10 1.61 4.12
N ALA A 151 -4.61 2.31 3.11
CA ALA A 151 -5.04 1.72 1.85
C ALA A 151 -3.88 1.01 1.14
N VAL A 152 -2.73 1.65 1.04
CA VAL A 152 -1.56 1.10 0.35
C VAL A 152 -0.96 -0.07 1.12
N ASN A 153 -0.93 0.00 2.45
CA ASN A 153 -0.47 -1.12 3.27
C ASN A 153 -1.33 -2.37 3.04
N LYS A 154 -2.64 -2.20 2.88
CA LYS A 154 -3.53 -3.30 2.57
C LYS A 154 -3.23 -3.89 1.19
N ILE A 155 -3.00 -3.04 0.21
CA ILE A 155 -2.61 -3.49 -1.14
C ILE A 155 -1.30 -4.26 -1.08
N ALA A 156 -0.28 -3.72 -0.40
CA ALA A 156 1.01 -4.39 -0.28
C ALA A 156 0.88 -5.76 0.39
N GLU A 157 0.07 -5.84 1.44
CA GLU A 157 -0.20 -7.11 2.11
C GLU A 157 -0.86 -8.11 1.16
N ASP A 158 -1.85 -7.68 0.40
CA ASP A 158 -2.55 -8.56 -0.55
C ASP A 158 -1.61 -9.01 -1.68
N VAL A 159 -0.75 -8.13 -2.17
CA VAL A 159 0.26 -8.47 -3.19
C VAL A 159 1.23 -9.52 -2.64
N LEU A 160 1.75 -9.31 -1.43
CA LEU A 160 2.65 -10.26 -0.79
C LEU A 160 1.99 -11.63 -0.58
N ASN A 161 0.74 -11.64 -0.15
CA ASN A 161 -0.01 -12.87 0.00
C ASN A 161 -0.17 -13.60 -1.33
N GLU A 162 -0.45 -12.87 -2.40
CA GLU A 162 -0.56 -13.43 -3.74
C GLU A 162 0.77 -14.04 -4.19
N ILE A 163 1.87 -13.34 -3.96
CA ILE A 163 3.21 -13.82 -4.27
C ILE A 163 3.50 -15.13 -3.55
N MET A 164 3.09 -15.26 -2.29
CA MET A 164 3.35 -16.46 -1.49
C MET A 164 2.42 -17.62 -1.77
N THR A 165 1.20 -17.37 -2.25
CA THR A 165 0.16 -18.39 -2.31
C THR A 165 -0.22 -18.84 -3.72
N SER A 166 0.25 -18.15 -4.75
CA SER A 166 -0.15 -18.43 -6.14
C SER A 166 0.64 -19.57 -6.82
N TRP A 167 1.57 -20.17 -6.12
CA TRP A 167 2.49 -21.19 -6.71
C TRP A 167 2.37 -22.56 -6.10
#